data_0973cfed1ffaf9ef911541497eb1eb4e
#
_entry.id   0973cfed1ffaf9ef911541497eb1eb4e
#
_cell.length_a   1.000
_cell.length_b   1.000
_cell.length_c   1.000
_cell.angle_alpha   90.00
_cell.angle_beta   90.00
_cell.angle_gamma   90.00
#
_symmetry.space_group_name_H-M   'P 1'
#
loop_
_entity.id
_entity.type
_entity.pdbx_description
1 polymer ?
#
loop_
_entity_poly.entity_id
_entity_poly.type
_entity_poly.pdbx_seq_one_letter_code
_entity_poly.pdbx_strand_id
1 'polypeptide(L)'
;MNLRRRLGRLAKATLVPLTVLLAGTGLSAASQSAANSATSLPCDIYAAGGTPCVAAHSTTRALYGSYNGPLYQVRRSSDNTTRDIGLLSAGGVADAATQDSFCAGTTCLITIIYDQSGRNNRLTQAPPGGFSGPAAGGYDNLANATAAPITVGGHKAYGVYVAPGTGYRNNNTNGVAKGDQPEGMYAIFDGTHYNGGCCFDYGNAETNSRDNGNGTMEAIYFGNIKVWGYGSGNGPWIMADLENG
;
A
#
# COMPACT_ATOMS: atom_id res chain seq x y z
N MET A 1 -23.86 71.90 48.77
CA MET A 1 -23.56 73.30 49.24
C MET A 1 -22.45 73.80 48.33
N ASN A 2 -22.79 74.89 47.57
CA ASN A 2 -21.92 75.86 46.89
C ASN A 2 -21.01 75.34 45.76
N LEU A 3 -21.33 75.54 44.46
CA LEU A 3 -21.39 76.76 43.64
C LEU A 3 -20.05 77.55 43.52
N ARG A 4 -19.50 77.59 42.33
CA ARG A 4 -19.08 78.78 41.56
C ARG A 4 -18.24 78.38 40.35
N ARG A 5 -18.78 78.48 39.17
CA ARG A 5 -18.58 79.46 38.07
C ARG A 5 -17.17 80.09 37.99
N ARG A 6 -16.51 79.92 36.85
CA ARG A 6 -15.97 81.06 36.07
C ARG A 6 -15.75 80.75 34.61
N LEU A 7 -16.21 81.69 33.87
CA LEU A 7 -16.14 81.87 32.42
C LEU A 7 -14.72 82.04 31.86
N GLY A 8 -14.53 81.68 30.66
CA GLY A 8 -14.05 82.58 29.59
C GLY A 8 -12.63 82.40 29.09
N ARG A 9 -12.49 81.98 27.86
CA ARG A 9 -11.87 82.82 26.79
C ARG A 9 -11.88 82.03 25.47
N LEU A 10 -12.50 82.67 24.45
CA LEU A 10 -12.39 82.27 23.03
C LEU A 10 -10.93 82.42 22.57
N ALA A 11 -10.43 81.42 21.90
CA ALA A 11 -9.23 81.55 21.04
C ALA A 11 -9.59 81.02 19.66
N LYS A 12 -9.37 81.88 18.67
CA LYS A 12 -9.63 81.64 17.25
C LYS A 12 -8.77 80.49 16.74
N ALA A 13 -9.42 79.49 16.16
CA ALA A 13 -8.73 78.40 15.45
C ALA A 13 -8.56 78.78 13.99
N THR A 14 -7.35 78.84 13.53
CA THR A 14 -6.94 78.92 12.13
C THR A 14 -7.11 77.54 11.46
N LEU A 15 -7.90 77.45 10.43
CA LEU A 15 -8.00 76.28 9.58
C LEU A 15 -6.69 76.08 8.79
N VAL A 16 -6.05 74.92 8.96
CA VAL A 16 -5.02 74.41 8.05
C VAL A 16 -5.64 73.26 7.25
N PRO A 17 -5.59 73.28 5.93
CA PRO A 17 -6.13 72.18 5.15
C PRO A 17 -5.19 70.94 5.25
N LEU A 18 -5.70 69.86 5.82
CA LEU A 18 -5.00 68.60 5.89
C LEU A 18 -5.22 67.82 4.55
N THR A 19 -4.20 67.82 3.71
CA THR A 19 -4.15 66.97 2.54
C THR A 19 -4.00 65.51 2.96
N VAL A 20 -5.06 64.72 2.83
CA VAL A 20 -5.01 63.28 3.06
C VAL A 20 -4.38 62.62 1.85
N LEU A 21 -3.14 62.18 1.94
CA LEU A 21 -2.53 61.22 1.01
C LEU A 21 -3.16 59.83 1.29
N LEU A 22 -4.02 59.36 0.37
CA LEU A 22 -4.43 57.94 0.35
C LEU A 22 -3.20 57.11 -0.10
N ALA A 23 -2.46 56.56 0.82
CA ALA A 23 -1.56 55.46 0.52
C ALA A 23 -2.40 54.21 0.28
N GLY A 24 -2.53 53.82 -0.98
CA GLY A 24 -3.15 52.57 -1.37
C GLY A 24 -2.31 51.40 -0.87
N THR A 25 -2.73 50.76 0.24
CA THR A 25 -2.21 49.46 0.64
C THR A 25 -2.80 48.42 -0.28
N GLY A 26 -2.03 48.06 -1.32
CA GLY A 26 -2.36 46.90 -2.15
C GLY A 26 -2.36 45.65 -1.23
N LEU A 27 -3.55 45.15 -0.92
CA LEU A 27 -3.67 43.79 -0.40
C LEU A 27 -3.25 42.84 -1.52
N SER A 28 -2.00 42.36 -1.47
CA SER A 28 -1.61 41.19 -2.21
C SER A 28 -2.37 40.01 -1.60
N ALA A 29 -3.46 39.59 -2.26
CA ALA A 29 -4.08 38.31 -2.00
C ALA A 29 -3.03 37.24 -2.32
N ALA A 30 -2.30 36.80 -1.30
CA ALA A 30 -1.53 35.58 -1.41
C ALA A 30 -2.54 34.45 -1.68
N SER A 31 -2.58 33.98 -2.92
CA SER A 31 -3.26 32.73 -3.26
C SER A 31 -2.59 31.64 -2.43
N GLN A 32 -3.18 31.30 -1.30
CA GLN A 32 -2.87 30.05 -0.62
C GLN A 32 -3.34 28.96 -1.56
N SER A 33 -2.41 28.43 -2.35
CA SER A 33 -2.60 27.11 -2.94
C SER A 33 -2.94 26.19 -1.78
N ALA A 34 -4.20 25.73 -1.72
CA ALA A 34 -4.56 24.64 -0.85
C ALA A 34 -3.62 23.49 -1.25
N ALA A 35 -2.59 23.26 -0.46
CA ALA A 35 -1.83 22.04 -0.54
C ALA A 35 -2.89 20.96 -0.30
N ASN A 36 -3.25 20.23 -1.36
CA ASN A 36 -4.00 19.00 -1.20
C ASN A 36 -3.23 18.20 -0.15
N SER A 37 -3.81 18.07 1.03
CA SER A 37 -3.30 17.14 2.02
C SER A 37 -3.32 15.79 1.35
N ALA A 38 -2.18 15.36 0.85
CA ALA A 38 -2.04 14.03 0.29
C ALA A 38 -2.57 13.08 1.36
N THR A 39 -3.62 12.33 1.04
CA THR A 39 -4.20 11.38 1.97
C THR A 39 -3.08 10.45 2.40
N SER A 40 -2.73 10.42 3.69
CA SER A 40 -1.70 9.54 4.21
C SER A 40 -2.12 8.09 3.97
N LEU A 41 -1.33 7.36 3.22
CA LEU A 41 -1.53 5.95 2.93
C LEU A 41 -0.82 5.08 3.98
N PRO A 42 -1.07 3.78 4.04
CA PRO A 42 -0.53 2.94 5.11
C PRO A 42 0.96 3.10 5.37
N CYS A 43 1.79 3.09 4.32
CA CYS A 43 3.24 3.22 4.49
C CYS A 43 3.70 4.65 4.81
N ASP A 44 2.92 5.69 4.47
CA ASP A 44 3.17 7.05 4.96
C ASP A 44 2.94 7.13 6.46
N ILE A 45 1.88 6.48 6.96
CA ILE A 45 1.53 6.44 8.38
C ILE A 45 2.63 5.72 9.17
N TYR A 46 3.08 4.54 8.70
CA TYR A 46 4.18 3.82 9.32
C TYR A 46 5.47 4.63 9.31
N ALA A 47 5.81 5.28 8.20
CA ALA A 47 6.99 6.13 8.10
C ALA A 47 6.94 7.31 9.08
N ALA A 48 5.77 7.96 9.21
CA ALA A 48 5.57 9.04 10.19
C ALA A 48 5.68 8.56 11.64
N GLY A 49 5.33 7.29 11.90
CA GLY A 49 5.48 6.62 13.19
C GLY A 49 6.90 6.13 13.50
N GLY A 50 7.87 6.35 12.61
CA GLY A 50 9.25 5.88 12.79
C GLY A 50 9.49 4.40 12.42
N THR A 51 8.50 3.74 11.84
CA THR A 51 8.54 2.33 11.43
C THR A 51 8.22 2.19 9.93
N PRO A 52 9.07 2.73 9.03
CA PRO A 52 8.77 2.74 7.58
C PRO A 52 8.62 1.32 7.04
N CYS A 53 7.73 1.14 6.07
CA CYS A 53 7.57 -0.14 5.38
C CYS A 53 8.90 -0.57 4.74
N VAL A 54 9.32 -1.79 5.00
CA VAL A 54 10.51 -2.40 4.39
C VAL A 54 10.18 -3.29 3.20
N ALA A 55 8.92 -3.75 3.12
CA ALA A 55 8.32 -4.42 1.98
C ALA A 55 6.86 -3.95 1.88
N ALA A 56 6.40 -3.57 0.69
CA ALA A 56 5.09 -2.96 0.51
C ALA A 56 4.49 -3.41 -0.83
N HIS A 57 3.56 -4.36 -0.79
CA HIS A 57 2.97 -4.99 -1.97
C HIS A 57 1.48 -4.69 -2.06
N SER A 58 1.01 -4.31 -3.23
CA SER A 58 -0.42 -4.19 -3.52
C SER A 58 -0.63 -4.18 -5.03
N THR A 59 -1.58 -4.97 -5.51
CA THR A 59 -2.00 -4.96 -6.91
C THR A 59 -3.17 -3.99 -7.15
N THR A 60 -3.73 -3.41 -6.09
CA THR A 60 -4.96 -2.62 -6.18
C THR A 60 -4.72 -1.12 -6.08
N ARG A 61 -3.67 -0.67 -5.38
CA ARG A 61 -3.40 0.75 -5.13
C ARG A 61 -1.98 1.02 -4.65
N ALA A 62 -1.59 2.28 -4.66
CA ALA A 62 -0.41 2.74 -3.95
C ALA A 62 -0.55 2.59 -2.43
N LEU A 63 0.56 2.33 -1.75
CA LEU A 63 0.70 2.29 -0.29
C LEU A 63 1.45 3.51 0.26
N TYR A 64 2.06 4.31 -0.62
CA TYR A 64 2.61 5.64 -0.34
C TYR A 64 1.93 6.68 -1.22
N GLY A 65 1.63 7.85 -0.69
CA GLY A 65 1.01 8.95 -1.44
C GLY A 65 1.86 9.47 -2.59
N SER A 66 3.18 9.35 -2.49
CA SER A 66 4.13 9.76 -3.53
C SER A 66 4.45 8.66 -4.56
N TYR A 67 4.03 7.41 -4.32
CA TYR A 67 4.37 6.31 -5.23
C TYR A 67 3.70 6.48 -6.60
N ASN A 68 4.48 6.32 -7.65
CA ASN A 68 4.04 6.41 -9.05
C ASN A 68 4.69 5.32 -9.94
N GLY A 69 5.14 4.23 -9.33
CA GLY A 69 5.73 3.09 -10.03
C GLY A 69 4.69 2.03 -10.42
N PRO A 70 5.14 0.93 -11.05
CA PRO A 70 4.28 -0.21 -11.34
C PRO A 70 3.89 -0.94 -10.05
N LEU A 71 2.65 -1.44 -10.02
CA LEU A 71 2.14 -2.26 -8.93
C LEU A 71 2.46 -3.75 -9.15
N TYR A 72 2.26 -4.23 -10.37
CA TYR A 72 2.51 -5.62 -10.73
C TYR A 72 2.74 -5.75 -12.24
N GLN A 73 3.23 -6.91 -12.66
CA GLN A 73 3.42 -7.27 -14.06
C GLN A 73 2.50 -8.42 -14.42
N VAL A 74 1.90 -8.36 -15.59
CA VAL A 74 1.13 -9.45 -16.18
C VAL A 74 1.78 -9.97 -17.44
N ARG A 75 1.60 -11.27 -17.72
CA ARG A 75 2.07 -11.95 -18.91
C ARG A 75 0.89 -12.62 -19.62
N ARG A 76 0.75 -12.39 -20.90
CA ARG A 76 -0.23 -13.06 -21.77
C ARG A 76 0.17 -14.51 -22.02
N SER A 77 -0.79 -15.41 -21.93
CA SER A 77 -0.55 -16.83 -22.24
C SER A 77 -0.46 -17.11 -23.73
N SER A 78 -1.01 -16.23 -24.59
CA SER A 78 -1.04 -16.43 -26.04
C SER A 78 0.32 -16.23 -26.73
N ASP A 79 1.13 -15.31 -26.22
CA ASP A 79 2.39 -14.88 -26.87
C ASP A 79 3.53 -14.60 -25.90
N ASN A 80 3.33 -14.82 -24.60
CA ASN A 80 4.29 -14.57 -23.52
C ASN A 80 4.75 -13.10 -23.38
N THR A 81 4.11 -12.16 -24.06
CA THR A 81 4.42 -10.74 -23.84
C THR A 81 4.01 -10.29 -22.45
N THR A 82 4.72 -9.32 -21.90
CA THR A 82 4.48 -8.78 -20.55
C THR A 82 4.09 -7.30 -20.58
N ARG A 83 3.37 -6.88 -19.54
CA ARG A 83 2.96 -5.50 -19.33
C ARG A 83 2.99 -5.19 -17.84
N ASP A 84 3.62 -4.09 -17.49
CA ASP A 84 3.52 -3.53 -16.14
C ASP A 84 2.22 -2.77 -15.99
N ILE A 85 1.53 -3.00 -14.88
CA ILE A 85 0.30 -2.31 -14.50
C ILE A 85 0.66 -1.31 -13.40
N GLY A 86 0.47 -0.04 -13.73
CA GLY A 86 0.75 1.08 -12.84
C GLY A 86 -0.50 1.64 -12.18
N LEU A 87 -0.45 2.93 -11.90
CA LEU A 87 -1.49 3.69 -11.21
C LEU A 87 -2.19 4.64 -12.17
N LEU A 88 -3.45 4.98 -11.89
CA LEU A 88 -4.15 6.07 -12.59
C LEU A 88 -3.52 7.44 -12.31
N SER A 89 -2.95 7.61 -11.11
CA SER A 89 -2.18 8.79 -10.70
C SER A 89 -1.27 8.42 -9.53
N ALA A 90 -0.28 9.24 -9.23
CA ALA A 90 0.58 9.06 -8.06
C ALA A 90 -0.26 8.92 -6.78
N GLY A 91 0.05 7.92 -5.95
CA GLY A 91 -0.70 7.61 -4.72
C GLY A 91 -2.11 7.05 -4.95
N GLY A 92 -2.51 6.82 -6.20
CA GLY A 92 -3.85 6.40 -6.59
C GLY A 92 -4.08 4.90 -6.59
N VAL A 93 -5.11 4.51 -7.33
CA VAL A 93 -5.50 3.11 -7.56
C VAL A 93 -4.90 2.58 -8.85
N ALA A 94 -4.91 1.25 -9.03
CA ALA A 94 -4.39 0.58 -10.21
C ALA A 94 -5.12 1.00 -11.50
N ASP A 95 -4.39 1.09 -12.59
CA ASP A 95 -4.93 1.24 -13.94
C ASP A 95 -5.39 -0.10 -14.49
N ALA A 96 -6.56 -0.55 -14.03
CA ALA A 96 -7.16 -1.81 -14.48
C ALA A 96 -7.53 -1.80 -15.96
N ALA A 97 -7.77 -0.63 -16.56
CA ALA A 97 -8.11 -0.52 -17.97
C ALA A 97 -6.93 -0.92 -18.87
N THR A 98 -5.70 -0.59 -18.48
CA THR A 98 -4.49 -1.06 -19.15
C THR A 98 -4.40 -2.58 -19.11
N GLN A 99 -4.69 -3.23 -17.98
CA GLN A 99 -4.73 -4.68 -17.90
C GLN A 99 -5.84 -5.28 -18.76
N ASP A 100 -7.06 -4.76 -18.66
CA ASP A 100 -8.21 -5.25 -19.41
C ASP A 100 -7.94 -5.25 -20.93
N SER A 101 -7.37 -4.13 -21.42
CA SER A 101 -7.00 -3.98 -22.81
C SER A 101 -5.89 -4.93 -23.23
N PHE A 102 -4.83 -5.04 -22.41
CA PHE A 102 -3.68 -5.90 -22.71
C PHE A 102 -4.03 -7.38 -22.67
N CYS A 103 -4.91 -7.79 -21.76
CA CYS A 103 -5.31 -9.18 -21.57
C CYS A 103 -6.54 -9.61 -22.41
N ALA A 104 -7.04 -8.71 -23.26
CA ALA A 104 -8.20 -9.02 -24.09
C ALA A 104 -7.94 -10.25 -24.99
N GLY A 105 -8.88 -11.20 -24.97
CA GLY A 105 -8.83 -12.41 -25.79
C GLY A 105 -7.81 -13.48 -25.36
N THR A 106 -7.18 -13.32 -24.19
CA THR A 106 -6.24 -14.31 -23.65
C THR A 106 -6.27 -14.33 -22.11
N THR A 107 -5.74 -15.40 -21.52
CA THR A 107 -5.46 -15.42 -20.09
C THR A 107 -4.19 -14.65 -19.81
N CYS A 108 -4.19 -13.82 -18.74
CA CYS A 108 -2.99 -13.21 -18.18
C CYS A 108 -2.67 -13.81 -16.82
N LEU A 109 -1.39 -13.96 -16.56
CA LEU A 109 -0.86 -14.40 -15.27
C LEU A 109 -0.03 -13.28 -14.65
N ILE A 110 -0.14 -13.08 -13.33
CA ILE A 110 0.72 -12.13 -12.61
C ILE A 110 2.11 -12.75 -12.49
N THR A 111 3.14 -12.08 -13.00
CA THR A 111 4.53 -12.58 -12.97
C THR A 111 5.39 -11.91 -11.91
N ILE A 112 5.09 -10.68 -11.58
CA ILE A 112 5.80 -9.88 -10.55
C ILE A 112 4.76 -9.10 -9.76
N ILE A 113 4.93 -9.02 -8.44
CA ILE A 113 4.27 -8.04 -7.58
C ILE A 113 5.37 -7.11 -7.07
N TYR A 114 5.32 -5.85 -7.47
CA TYR A 114 6.38 -4.90 -7.17
C TYR A 114 6.32 -4.42 -5.72
N ASP A 115 7.51 -4.17 -5.17
CA ASP A 115 7.66 -3.55 -3.85
C ASP A 115 7.67 -2.03 -3.98
N GLN A 116 6.79 -1.39 -3.25
CA GLN A 116 6.64 0.07 -3.23
C GLN A 116 7.56 0.75 -2.19
N SER A 117 8.28 -0.01 -1.36
CA SER A 117 9.13 0.54 -0.29
C SER A 117 10.43 1.18 -0.81
N GLY A 118 10.78 0.95 -2.06
CA GLY A 118 12.05 1.36 -2.65
C GLY A 118 13.23 0.43 -2.32
N ARG A 119 13.00 -0.67 -1.59
CA ARG A 119 14.03 -1.66 -1.23
C ARG A 119 14.15 -2.82 -2.22
N ASN A 120 13.29 -2.85 -3.24
CA ASN A 120 13.23 -3.89 -4.27
C ASN A 120 12.94 -5.30 -3.74
N ASN A 121 12.12 -5.38 -2.69
CA ASN A 121 11.61 -6.65 -2.14
C ASN A 121 10.44 -7.21 -2.96
N ARG A 122 10.52 -7.10 -4.29
CA ARG A 122 9.47 -7.59 -5.19
C ARG A 122 9.25 -9.10 -5.04
N LEU A 123 8.02 -9.54 -5.25
CA LEU A 123 7.65 -10.94 -5.24
C LEU A 123 7.60 -11.48 -6.68
N THR A 124 8.14 -12.67 -6.87
CA THR A 124 8.10 -13.43 -8.12
C THR A 124 7.53 -14.82 -7.88
N GLN A 125 7.34 -15.61 -8.92
CA GLN A 125 6.88 -16.99 -8.80
C GLN A 125 7.70 -17.74 -7.74
N ALA A 126 7.04 -18.37 -6.77
CA ALA A 126 7.71 -19.08 -5.68
C ALA A 126 8.51 -20.27 -6.22
N PRO A 127 9.82 -20.36 -5.93
CA PRO A 127 10.65 -21.48 -6.33
C PRO A 127 10.42 -22.70 -5.41
N PRO A 128 10.79 -23.90 -5.86
CA PRO A 128 10.75 -25.09 -4.98
C PRO A 128 11.69 -24.96 -3.81
N GLY A 129 11.37 -25.66 -2.71
CA GLY A 129 12.15 -25.66 -1.48
C GLY A 129 11.95 -26.93 -0.69
N GLY A 130 11.39 -26.82 0.52
CA GLY A 130 10.92 -27.96 1.32
C GLY A 130 9.78 -28.71 0.65
N PHE A 131 8.99 -27.98 -0.13
CA PHE A 131 7.92 -28.52 -0.96
C PHE A 131 8.15 -28.15 -2.42
N SER A 132 7.49 -28.91 -3.32
CA SER A 132 7.47 -28.62 -4.76
C SER A 132 6.08 -28.21 -5.18
N GLY A 133 5.98 -27.09 -5.86
CA GLY A 133 4.75 -26.61 -6.46
C GLY A 133 4.40 -27.38 -7.75
N PRO A 134 3.20 -27.15 -8.30
CA PRO A 134 2.68 -27.90 -9.45
C PRO A 134 3.22 -27.42 -10.80
N ALA A 135 3.87 -26.26 -10.88
CA ALA A 135 4.40 -25.76 -12.13
C ALA A 135 5.75 -26.40 -12.51
N ALA A 136 6.17 -26.21 -13.75
CA ALA A 136 7.41 -26.76 -14.28
C ALA A 136 8.62 -26.40 -13.38
N GLY A 137 9.49 -27.37 -13.13
CA GLY A 137 10.65 -27.21 -12.26
C GLY A 137 10.32 -27.16 -10.76
N GLY A 138 9.10 -27.50 -10.37
CA GLY A 138 8.65 -27.49 -8.98
C GLY A 138 8.28 -26.11 -8.44
N TYR A 139 8.14 -25.11 -9.30
CA TYR A 139 7.63 -23.80 -8.93
C TYR A 139 6.14 -23.87 -8.61
N ASP A 140 5.66 -22.91 -7.83
CA ASP A 140 4.23 -22.70 -7.67
C ASP A 140 3.61 -22.13 -8.95
N ASN A 141 2.30 -22.25 -9.10
CA ASN A 141 1.57 -21.61 -10.18
C ASN A 141 1.56 -20.09 -10.01
N LEU A 142 1.50 -19.37 -11.12
CA LEU A 142 1.20 -17.95 -11.15
C LEU A 142 -0.32 -17.73 -11.04
N ALA A 143 -0.73 -16.67 -10.35
CA ALA A 143 -2.14 -16.29 -10.22
C ALA A 143 -2.70 -15.77 -11.54
N ASN A 144 -3.96 -16.12 -11.82
CA ASN A 144 -4.72 -15.52 -12.93
C ASN A 144 -5.00 -14.04 -12.57
N ALA A 145 -4.55 -13.13 -13.43
CA ALA A 145 -4.61 -11.70 -13.20
C ALA A 145 -6.03 -11.11 -13.16
N THR A 146 -7.03 -11.83 -13.66
CA THR A 146 -8.43 -11.38 -13.73
C THR A 146 -9.36 -12.10 -12.75
N ALA A 147 -8.84 -13.02 -11.94
CA ALA A 147 -9.67 -13.90 -11.09
C ALA A 147 -10.24 -13.20 -9.85
N ALA A 148 -9.68 -12.08 -9.42
CA ALA A 148 -10.13 -11.35 -8.24
C ALA A 148 -10.46 -9.87 -8.54
N PRO A 149 -11.51 -9.59 -9.35
CA PRO A 149 -11.94 -8.22 -9.61
C PRO A 149 -12.53 -7.59 -8.34
N ILE A 150 -12.17 -6.33 -8.07
CA ILE A 150 -12.60 -5.57 -6.90
C ILE A 150 -12.80 -4.11 -7.27
N THR A 151 -13.57 -3.38 -6.46
CA THR A 151 -13.71 -1.93 -6.56
C THR A 151 -13.02 -1.26 -5.37
N VAL A 152 -12.09 -0.36 -5.64
CA VAL A 152 -11.36 0.41 -4.64
C VAL A 152 -11.56 1.90 -4.91
N GLY A 153 -12.19 2.62 -3.96
CA GLY A 153 -12.47 4.05 -4.13
C GLY A 153 -13.29 4.39 -5.38
N GLY A 154 -14.20 3.51 -5.80
CA GLY A 154 -15.02 3.68 -7.00
C GLY A 154 -14.33 3.26 -8.31
N HIS A 155 -13.11 2.78 -8.27
CA HIS A 155 -12.34 2.34 -9.44
C HIS A 155 -12.18 0.82 -9.45
N LYS A 156 -12.26 0.22 -10.63
CA LYS A 156 -11.94 -1.19 -10.82
C LYS A 156 -10.47 -1.45 -10.54
N ALA A 157 -10.19 -2.55 -9.87
CA ALA A 157 -8.85 -3.08 -9.65
C ALA A 157 -8.91 -4.61 -9.62
N TYR A 158 -7.76 -5.25 -9.50
CA TYR A 158 -7.66 -6.69 -9.35
C TYR A 158 -6.79 -7.03 -8.14
N GLY A 159 -7.33 -7.82 -7.22
CA GLY A 159 -6.55 -8.48 -6.19
C GLY A 159 -5.78 -9.67 -6.74
N VAL A 160 -5.10 -10.38 -5.85
CA VAL A 160 -4.43 -11.64 -6.18
C VAL A 160 -5.30 -12.80 -5.68
N TYR A 161 -5.81 -13.61 -6.60
CA TYR A 161 -6.52 -14.84 -6.24
C TYR A 161 -5.51 -15.98 -6.08
N VAL A 162 -5.29 -16.38 -4.84
CA VAL A 162 -4.34 -17.44 -4.50
C VAL A 162 -5.09 -18.77 -4.44
N ALA A 163 -5.13 -19.48 -5.57
CA ALA A 163 -5.62 -20.84 -5.63
C ALA A 163 -4.61 -21.83 -4.99
N PRO A 164 -5.03 -23.03 -4.56
CA PRO A 164 -4.10 -24.05 -4.10
C PRO A 164 -2.96 -24.28 -5.10
N GLY A 165 -1.72 -24.30 -4.63
CA GLY A 165 -0.52 -24.44 -5.45
C GLY A 165 -0.10 -23.16 -6.19
N THR A 166 -0.68 -22.01 -5.86
CA THR A 166 -0.25 -20.69 -6.36
C THR A 166 0.57 -19.99 -5.30
N GLY A 167 1.72 -19.42 -5.67
CA GLY A 167 2.57 -18.73 -4.72
C GLY A 167 3.57 -17.75 -5.33
N TYR A 168 3.93 -16.76 -4.52
CA TYR A 168 4.94 -15.76 -4.82
C TYR A 168 5.91 -15.67 -3.66
N ARG A 169 7.20 -15.51 -3.96
CA ARG A 169 8.24 -15.51 -2.94
C ARG A 169 9.42 -14.63 -3.31
N ASN A 170 10.09 -14.10 -2.30
CA ASN A 170 11.38 -13.46 -2.43
C ASN A 170 12.32 -14.02 -1.36
N ASN A 171 13.29 -14.83 -1.76
CA ASN A 171 14.30 -15.42 -0.88
C ASN A 171 15.51 -14.51 -0.64
N ASN A 172 15.55 -13.33 -1.24
CA ASN A 172 16.66 -12.38 -1.13
C ASN A 172 16.14 -10.99 -0.77
N THR A 173 15.61 -10.86 0.44
CA THR A 173 15.04 -9.62 0.95
C THR A 173 16.09 -8.63 1.45
N ASN A 174 15.75 -7.34 1.39
CA ASN A 174 16.57 -6.23 1.85
C ASN A 174 15.90 -5.52 3.02
N GLY A 175 16.46 -5.70 4.24
CA GLY A 175 16.03 -5.00 5.44
C GLY A 175 14.76 -5.52 6.08
N VAL A 176 14.29 -6.71 5.70
CA VAL A 176 13.21 -7.42 6.39
C VAL A 176 13.77 -7.98 7.71
N ALA A 177 12.99 -7.91 8.79
CA ALA A 177 13.34 -8.41 10.12
C ALA A 177 13.61 -9.91 10.10
N LYS A 178 14.48 -10.38 10.99
CA LYS A 178 14.83 -11.79 11.15
C LYS A 178 15.09 -12.11 12.62
N GLY A 179 14.79 -13.34 13.04
CA GLY A 179 14.93 -13.75 14.43
C GLY A 179 14.14 -12.83 15.36
N ASP A 180 14.73 -12.43 16.47
CA ASP A 180 14.09 -11.59 17.49
C ASP A 180 14.06 -10.08 17.14
N GLN A 181 14.27 -9.70 15.89
CA GLN A 181 14.16 -8.30 15.48
C GLN A 181 12.70 -7.84 15.52
N PRO A 182 12.42 -6.66 16.08
CA PRO A 182 11.05 -6.16 16.11
C PRO A 182 10.48 -5.99 14.70
N GLU A 183 9.28 -6.50 14.47
CA GLU A 183 8.57 -6.31 13.21
C GLU A 183 7.07 -6.10 13.41
N GLY A 184 6.41 -5.59 12.40
CA GLY A 184 4.98 -5.53 12.28
C GLY A 184 4.56 -5.91 10.88
N MET A 185 3.51 -6.72 10.76
CA MET A 185 2.96 -7.14 9.49
C MET A 185 1.48 -6.76 9.41
N TYR A 186 1.00 -6.44 8.22
CA TYR A 186 -0.43 -6.36 7.96
C TYR A 186 -0.76 -6.91 6.58
N ALA A 187 -1.96 -7.45 6.44
CA ALA A 187 -2.49 -7.92 5.17
C ALA A 187 -3.97 -7.59 5.05
N ILE A 188 -4.45 -7.45 3.83
CA ILE A 188 -5.87 -7.26 3.52
C ILE A 188 -6.34 -8.46 2.72
N PHE A 189 -7.33 -9.16 3.25
CA PHE A 189 -7.91 -10.36 2.68
C PHE A 189 -9.38 -10.14 2.32
N ASP A 190 -9.85 -10.83 1.28
CA ASP A 190 -11.28 -11.05 1.07
C ASP A 190 -11.73 -12.22 1.93
N GLY A 191 -12.51 -11.94 2.98
CA GLY A 191 -13.01 -12.95 3.91
C GLY A 191 -13.96 -13.97 3.30
N THR A 192 -14.36 -13.82 2.05
CA THR A 192 -15.23 -14.75 1.32
C THR A 192 -14.45 -15.71 0.41
N HIS A 193 -13.15 -15.48 0.21
CA HIS A 193 -12.27 -16.29 -0.65
C HIS A 193 -11.14 -16.89 0.17
N TYR A 194 -11.26 -18.15 0.54
CA TYR A 194 -10.26 -18.91 1.27
C TYR A 194 -10.34 -20.39 0.91
N ASN A 195 -9.31 -21.15 1.23
CA ASN A 195 -9.26 -22.58 1.00
C ASN A 195 -8.53 -23.32 2.10
N GLY A 196 -8.61 -24.65 2.11
CA GLY A 196 -7.91 -25.54 3.03
C GLY A 196 -6.65 -26.17 2.43
N GLY A 197 -6.17 -25.68 1.30
CA GLY A 197 -4.86 -26.03 0.77
C GLY A 197 -3.78 -25.30 1.55
N CYS A 198 -2.64 -25.92 1.68
CA CYS A 198 -1.46 -25.28 2.25
C CYS A 198 -0.61 -24.72 1.11
N CYS A 199 0.04 -23.61 1.23
CA CYS A 199 -0.14 -22.53 2.20
C CYS A 199 0.01 -21.24 1.41
N PHE A 200 -0.61 -20.17 1.86
CA PHE A 200 -0.23 -18.85 1.42
C PHE A 200 0.09 -18.03 2.66
N ASP A 201 1.37 -17.71 2.84
CA ASP A 201 1.89 -16.91 3.91
C ASP A 201 2.44 -15.60 3.34
N TYR A 202 2.37 -14.54 4.10
CA TYR A 202 2.97 -13.27 3.76
C TYR A 202 3.71 -12.73 4.99
N GLY A 203 5.01 -12.64 4.87
CA GLY A 203 5.87 -12.20 5.94
C GLY A 203 7.31 -12.00 5.46
N ASN A 204 8.29 -12.16 6.37
CA ASN A 204 9.68 -12.22 5.97
C ASN A 204 9.99 -13.54 5.23
N ALA A 205 11.12 -13.64 4.59
CA ALA A 205 11.39 -14.73 3.66
C ALA A 205 12.56 -15.59 4.09
N GLU A 206 12.37 -16.88 3.91
CA GLU A 206 13.45 -17.85 3.89
C GLU A 206 14.42 -17.59 2.74
N THR A 207 15.71 -17.82 2.98
CA THR A 207 16.75 -17.65 1.95
C THR A 207 16.85 -18.83 0.97
N ASN A 208 16.25 -19.97 1.29
CA ASN A 208 16.34 -21.21 0.52
C ASN A 208 15.00 -21.91 0.29
N SER A 209 13.87 -21.26 0.56
CA SER A 209 12.51 -21.80 0.51
C SER A 209 12.30 -23.02 1.43
N ARG A 210 12.94 -23.04 2.59
CA ARG A 210 12.81 -24.12 3.58
C ARG A 210 12.58 -23.54 4.96
N ASP A 211 11.55 -24.00 5.60
CA ASP A 211 11.32 -23.78 7.01
C ASP A 211 12.39 -24.56 7.80
N ASN A 212 13.34 -23.86 8.38
CA ASN A 212 14.48 -24.45 9.09
C ASN A 212 14.62 -23.97 10.54
N GLY A 213 13.64 -23.22 11.03
CA GLY A 213 13.58 -22.81 12.42
C GLY A 213 14.58 -21.71 12.81
N ASN A 214 14.96 -20.83 11.86
CA ASN A 214 15.93 -19.77 12.13
C ASN A 214 15.31 -18.37 12.26
N GLY A 215 13.98 -18.27 12.34
CA GLY A 215 13.25 -17.01 12.50
C GLY A 215 13.25 -16.14 11.24
N THR A 216 13.22 -16.74 10.06
CA THR A 216 13.19 -16.03 8.78
C THR A 216 11.89 -16.25 8.01
N MET A 217 10.87 -16.86 8.62
CA MET A 217 9.54 -17.04 8.05
C MET A 217 8.44 -16.71 9.06
N GLU A 218 8.47 -15.49 9.55
CA GLU A 218 7.39 -14.94 10.37
C GLU A 218 6.27 -14.47 9.44
N ALA A 219 5.06 -15.01 9.57
CA ALA A 219 4.01 -14.81 8.58
C ALA A 219 2.62 -14.64 9.19
N ILE A 220 1.71 -14.02 8.41
CA ILE A 220 0.27 -14.00 8.66
C ILE A 220 -0.36 -15.08 7.78
N TYR A 221 -1.08 -16.00 8.40
CA TYR A 221 -1.87 -17.02 7.72
C TYR A 221 -3.35 -16.64 7.67
N PHE A 222 -3.98 -16.88 6.52
CA PHE A 222 -5.43 -16.77 6.34
C PHE A 222 -5.96 -17.97 5.56
N GLY A 223 -6.85 -18.75 6.16
CA GLY A 223 -7.43 -19.93 5.53
C GLY A 223 -8.15 -20.83 6.53
N ASN A 224 -8.42 -22.09 6.15
CA ASN A 224 -9.11 -23.06 7.02
C ASN A 224 -8.44 -24.43 7.11
N ILE A 225 -7.15 -24.53 6.82
CA ILE A 225 -6.37 -25.75 7.10
C ILE A 225 -6.18 -25.93 8.61
N LYS A 226 -6.18 -27.17 9.07
CA LYS A 226 -6.13 -27.50 10.51
C LYS A 226 -4.82 -28.17 10.93
N VAL A 227 -3.85 -28.30 10.05
CA VAL A 227 -2.64 -29.10 10.30
C VAL A 227 -1.77 -28.51 11.40
N TRP A 228 -1.64 -27.18 11.46
CA TRP A 228 -0.80 -26.51 12.46
C TRP A 228 -1.60 -25.84 13.58
N GLY A 229 -2.89 -25.96 13.57
CA GLY A 229 -3.78 -25.37 14.55
C GLY A 229 -5.05 -24.82 13.92
N TYR A 230 -5.99 -24.42 14.75
CA TYR A 230 -7.25 -23.82 14.29
C TYR A 230 -7.95 -23.08 15.42
N GLY A 231 -8.79 -22.13 15.05
CA GLY A 231 -9.67 -21.42 15.97
C GLY A 231 -11.04 -22.10 16.14
N SER A 232 -11.97 -21.39 16.72
CA SER A 232 -13.37 -21.84 16.86
C SER A 232 -14.09 -21.88 15.50
N GLY A 233 -15.08 -22.75 15.38
CA GLY A 233 -15.92 -22.87 14.18
C GLY A 233 -15.24 -23.55 13.01
N ASN A 234 -15.64 -23.16 11.80
CA ASN A 234 -15.18 -23.78 10.55
C ASN A 234 -14.14 -22.94 9.80
N GLY A 235 -13.67 -21.86 10.39
CA GLY A 235 -12.80 -20.91 9.71
C GLY A 235 -13.57 -19.96 8.76
N PRO A 236 -12.88 -19.15 7.95
CA PRO A 236 -11.41 -19.06 7.98
C PRO A 236 -10.88 -18.47 9.29
N TRP A 237 -9.63 -18.76 9.57
CA TRP A 237 -8.90 -18.17 10.71
C TRP A 237 -7.78 -17.27 10.21
N ILE A 238 -7.48 -16.24 11.00
CA ILE A 238 -6.26 -15.45 10.87
C ILE A 238 -5.35 -15.90 11.99
N MET A 239 -4.15 -16.33 11.65
CA MET A 239 -3.15 -16.81 12.58
C MET A 239 -1.80 -16.15 12.31
N ALA A 240 -0.96 -16.02 13.33
CA ALA A 240 0.46 -15.79 13.14
C ALA A 240 1.13 -17.15 12.92
N ASP A 241 1.96 -17.23 11.91
CA ASP A 241 2.86 -18.35 11.66
C ASP A 241 4.27 -17.86 12.02
N LEU A 242 4.74 -18.27 13.17
CA LEU A 242 6.00 -17.82 13.76
C LEU A 242 6.99 -18.97 13.74
N GLU A 243 7.93 -18.89 12.81
CA GLU A 243 8.99 -19.88 12.75
C GLU A 243 9.80 -19.86 14.04
N ASN A 244 9.80 -20.99 14.75
CA ASN A 244 10.58 -21.13 15.97
C ASN A 244 10.24 -20.12 17.09
N GLY A 245 9.13 -19.49 16.98
CA GLY A 245 8.57 -18.56 17.98
C GLY A 245 7.73 -19.26 19.02
#